data_32f1be95e9c25103309343165fe19cc3
#
_entry.id   32f1be95e9c25103309343165fe19cc3
#
_cell.length_a   1.000
_cell.length_b   1.000
_cell.length_c   1.000
_cell.angle_alpha   90.00
_cell.angle_beta   90.00
_cell.angle_gamma   90.00
#
_symmetry.space_group_name_H-M   'P 1'
#
loop_
_entity.id
_entity.type
_entity.pdbx_description
1 polymer ?
#
loop_
_entity_poly.entity_id
_entity_poly.type
_entity_poly.pdbx_seq_one_letter_code
_entity_poly.pdbx_strand_id
1 'polypeptide(L)'
;MLGGTDFVGRAVVEDAVRRGWEVTVLHRGRNAVPRGARSLLGDRTAPDGLAALAEGTWDAVVDTWSAAPRAVRESARLLAGRAGRYAYVSSVSVYDRPRQDGFTEEAPLVAGADPGAGRTDYARDKRGGELAAVESFGPDGALLVRAGLILGPHENIGRLPWWLHRVARGGDVLAPGPRELAVPYVDARDLAAWVLSAVERGSSGPYNVAGTPGRATMGELLDACVRVTGGAARLRWTPPATILAAGIEPWTQLPVWVPRGTELETAVYGMDASRAVREGLRHRPAEETVADTWAWLRTLDGPAPLRADRPGVGVDPAVEAKVLGTAPGTAGN
;
A
#
# COMPACT_ATOMS: atom_id res chain seq x y z
N MET A 1 6.48 -16.56 -2.87
CA MET A 1 5.71 -15.33 -2.93
C MET A 1 4.30 -15.57 -3.42
N LEU A 2 3.29 -15.24 -2.64
CA LEU A 2 1.88 -15.36 -3.02
C LEU A 2 1.36 -14.00 -3.48
N GLY A 3 1.05 -13.85 -4.78
CA GLY A 3 0.99 -12.59 -5.48
C GLY A 3 2.39 -12.25 -6.04
N GLY A 4 2.79 -11.01 -6.18
CA GLY A 4 4.18 -10.69 -6.58
C GLY A 4 4.33 -10.16 -8.00
N THR A 5 3.24 -9.99 -8.72
CA THR A 5 3.27 -9.43 -10.07
C THR A 5 2.86 -7.95 -10.11
N ASP A 6 2.51 -7.38 -8.95
CA ASP A 6 1.91 -6.06 -8.87
C ASP A 6 2.32 -5.35 -7.57
N PHE A 7 2.47 -4.04 -7.57
CA PHE A 7 2.75 -3.12 -6.47
C PHE A 7 3.70 -3.71 -5.39
N VAL A 8 3.23 -3.80 -4.13
CA VAL A 8 4.04 -4.29 -2.99
C VAL A 8 4.63 -5.68 -3.27
N GLY A 9 3.82 -6.59 -3.80
CA GLY A 9 4.29 -7.94 -4.10
C GLY A 9 5.41 -7.94 -5.14
N ARG A 10 5.31 -7.09 -6.15
CA ARG A 10 6.36 -6.92 -7.16
C ARG A 10 7.65 -6.37 -6.54
N ALA A 11 7.54 -5.35 -5.69
CA ALA A 11 8.69 -4.79 -4.98
C ALA A 11 9.41 -5.85 -4.12
N VAL A 12 8.65 -6.72 -3.44
CA VAL A 12 9.21 -7.84 -2.67
C VAL A 12 9.97 -8.81 -3.59
N VAL A 13 9.40 -9.20 -4.72
CA VAL A 13 10.05 -10.12 -5.67
C VAL A 13 11.31 -9.53 -6.24
N GLU A 14 11.27 -8.26 -6.70
CA GLU A 14 12.42 -7.58 -7.30
C GLU A 14 13.55 -7.41 -6.28
N ASP A 15 13.25 -7.09 -5.03
CA ASP A 15 14.27 -6.97 -3.97
C ASP A 15 14.87 -8.33 -3.60
N ALA A 16 14.04 -9.38 -3.46
CA ALA A 16 14.53 -10.72 -3.16
C ALA A 16 15.44 -11.26 -4.27
N VAL A 17 15.06 -11.08 -5.55
CA VAL A 17 15.93 -11.46 -6.68
C VAL A 17 17.24 -10.68 -6.66
N ARG A 18 17.20 -9.37 -6.38
CA ARG A 18 18.41 -8.54 -6.28
C ARG A 18 19.34 -8.96 -5.13
N ARG A 19 18.79 -9.53 -4.07
CA ARG A 19 19.56 -10.15 -2.97
C ARG A 19 20.14 -11.52 -3.32
N GLY A 20 19.83 -12.05 -4.51
CA GLY A 20 20.29 -13.37 -4.96
C GLY A 20 19.43 -14.54 -4.44
N TRP A 21 18.21 -14.26 -3.95
CA TRP A 21 17.31 -15.33 -3.49
C TRP A 21 16.66 -16.07 -4.66
N GLU A 22 16.40 -17.35 -4.48
CA GLU A 22 15.55 -18.11 -5.38
C GLU A 22 14.09 -17.81 -5.07
N VAL A 23 13.43 -17.09 -5.97
CA VAL A 23 12.06 -16.61 -5.78
C VAL A 23 11.08 -17.40 -6.66
N THR A 24 10.10 -18.02 -6.02
CA THR A 24 8.96 -18.64 -6.70
C THR A 24 7.71 -17.79 -6.46
N VAL A 25 6.98 -17.43 -7.53
CA VAL A 25 5.79 -16.57 -7.48
C VAL A 25 4.57 -17.35 -7.92
N LEU A 26 3.60 -17.55 -7.01
CA LEU A 26 2.27 -18.02 -7.37
C LEU A 26 1.40 -16.86 -7.80
N HIS A 27 0.86 -16.88 -9.02
CA HIS A 27 0.05 -15.80 -9.59
C HIS A 27 -0.96 -16.31 -10.62
N ARG A 28 -1.93 -15.47 -10.96
CA ARG A 28 -3.05 -15.81 -11.87
C ARG A 28 -2.73 -15.65 -13.37
N GLY A 29 -1.52 -15.28 -13.74
CA GLY A 29 -1.11 -15.07 -15.13
C GLY A 29 -1.56 -13.74 -15.75
N ARG A 30 -2.09 -12.79 -14.98
CA ARG A 30 -2.59 -11.50 -15.52
C ARG A 30 -1.46 -10.52 -15.84
N ASN A 31 -0.41 -10.52 -15.04
CA ASN A 31 0.75 -9.65 -15.20
C ASN A 31 2.02 -10.50 -15.28
N ALA A 32 3.04 -9.98 -15.95
CA ALA A 32 4.34 -10.64 -16.04
C ALA A 32 5.02 -10.72 -14.66
N VAL A 33 5.62 -11.86 -14.38
CA VAL A 33 6.47 -12.06 -13.20
C VAL A 33 7.77 -11.26 -13.37
N PRO A 34 8.28 -10.60 -12.32
CA PRO A 34 9.57 -9.94 -12.38
C PRO A 34 10.69 -10.88 -12.84
N ARG A 35 11.62 -10.33 -13.63
CA ARG A 35 12.73 -11.11 -14.20
C ARG A 35 13.57 -11.75 -13.10
N GLY A 36 13.96 -13.00 -13.30
CA GLY A 36 14.76 -13.77 -12.33
C GLY A 36 13.95 -14.58 -11.33
N ALA A 37 12.62 -14.41 -11.29
CA ALA A 37 11.74 -15.22 -10.45
C ALA A 37 11.08 -16.35 -11.26
N ARG A 38 10.88 -17.51 -10.61
CA ARG A 38 10.15 -18.65 -11.15
C ARG A 38 8.64 -18.41 -11.06
N SER A 39 7.93 -18.63 -12.16
CA SER A 39 6.47 -18.52 -12.25
C SER A 39 5.80 -19.85 -11.91
N LEU A 40 4.77 -19.78 -11.05
CA LEU A 40 3.77 -20.83 -10.85
C LEU A 40 2.39 -20.23 -11.10
N LEU A 41 1.60 -20.87 -11.95
CA LEU A 41 0.22 -20.43 -12.22
C LEU A 41 -0.74 -21.08 -11.22
N GLY A 42 -1.65 -20.26 -10.68
CA GLY A 42 -2.71 -20.72 -9.79
C GLY A 42 -3.57 -19.56 -9.27
N ASP A 43 -4.86 -19.80 -9.14
CA ASP A 43 -5.80 -18.88 -8.50
C ASP A 43 -6.21 -19.43 -7.14
N ARG A 44 -5.76 -18.78 -6.08
CA ARG A 44 -6.03 -19.17 -4.67
C ARG A 44 -7.52 -19.22 -4.31
N THR A 45 -8.39 -18.68 -5.16
CA THR A 45 -9.84 -18.68 -4.95
C THR A 45 -10.56 -19.78 -5.73
N ALA A 46 -9.86 -20.46 -6.62
CA ALA A 46 -10.39 -21.55 -7.42
C ALA A 46 -10.12 -22.93 -6.75
N PRO A 47 -10.97 -23.93 -6.98
CA PRO A 47 -10.64 -25.31 -6.66
C PRO A 47 -9.27 -25.68 -7.24
N ASP A 48 -8.45 -26.40 -6.48
CA ASP A 48 -7.11 -26.84 -6.88
C ASP A 48 -6.12 -25.71 -7.27
N GLY A 49 -6.51 -24.45 -7.05
CA GLY A 49 -5.72 -23.27 -7.42
C GLY A 49 -4.37 -23.15 -6.69
N LEU A 50 -4.14 -23.97 -5.66
CA LEU A 50 -2.89 -24.09 -4.91
C LEU A 50 -2.09 -25.35 -5.27
N ALA A 51 -2.58 -26.19 -6.19
CA ALA A 51 -1.95 -27.48 -6.52
C ALA A 51 -0.46 -27.34 -6.89
N ALA A 52 -0.09 -26.25 -7.58
CA ALA A 52 1.30 -25.97 -7.94
C ALA A 52 2.24 -25.76 -6.72
N LEU A 53 1.70 -25.56 -5.51
CA LEU A 53 2.43 -25.44 -4.25
C LEU A 53 2.44 -26.75 -3.44
N ALA A 54 1.77 -27.81 -3.91
CA ALA A 54 1.71 -29.09 -3.20
C ALA A 54 3.08 -29.79 -3.11
N GLU A 55 3.99 -29.44 -4.01
CA GLU A 55 5.38 -29.93 -4.02
C GLU A 55 6.35 -28.77 -3.77
N GLY A 56 7.43 -29.05 -3.07
CA GLY A 56 8.46 -28.08 -2.77
C GLY A 56 8.50 -27.63 -1.30
N THR A 57 9.60 -27.02 -0.94
CA THR A 57 9.87 -26.43 0.38
C THR A 57 10.45 -25.03 0.20
N TRP A 58 10.22 -24.16 1.15
CA TRP A 58 10.69 -22.78 1.12
C TRP A 58 11.19 -22.34 2.49
N ASP A 59 12.19 -21.49 2.54
CA ASP A 59 12.63 -20.86 3.79
C ASP A 59 11.56 -19.94 4.33
N ALA A 60 10.88 -19.19 3.43
CA ALA A 60 9.82 -18.27 3.82
C ALA A 60 8.75 -18.08 2.73
N VAL A 61 7.58 -17.69 3.18
CA VAL A 61 6.47 -17.23 2.34
C VAL A 61 6.18 -15.76 2.65
N VAL A 62 6.02 -14.93 1.61
CA VAL A 62 5.44 -13.59 1.75
C VAL A 62 4.11 -13.57 1.03
N ASP A 63 3.05 -13.13 1.71
CA ASP A 63 1.68 -13.09 1.22
C ASP A 63 1.12 -11.66 1.26
N THR A 64 0.70 -11.15 0.10
CA THR A 64 0.10 -9.80 -0.04
C THR A 64 -1.42 -9.82 -0.24
N TRP A 65 -2.08 -10.94 0.04
CA TRP A 65 -3.52 -11.07 -0.15
C TRP A 65 -4.33 -10.04 0.64
N SER A 66 -5.40 -9.53 0.05
CA SER A 66 -6.19 -8.43 0.63
C SER A 66 -7.70 -8.57 0.46
N ALA A 67 -8.17 -9.80 0.34
CA ALA A 67 -9.59 -10.13 0.24
C ALA A 67 -9.92 -11.32 1.16
N ALA A 68 -10.86 -12.17 0.79
CA ALA A 68 -11.34 -13.30 1.60
C ALA A 68 -10.25 -14.00 2.43
N PRO A 69 -10.33 -14.05 3.77
CA PRO A 69 -9.31 -14.65 4.62
C PRO A 69 -9.13 -16.16 4.37
N ARG A 70 -10.15 -16.83 3.86
CA ARG A 70 -10.06 -18.24 3.46
C ARG A 70 -8.87 -18.51 2.53
N ALA A 71 -8.58 -17.62 1.58
CA ALA A 71 -7.44 -17.80 0.69
C ALA A 71 -6.09 -17.75 1.42
N VAL A 72 -5.98 -16.95 2.49
CA VAL A 72 -4.80 -16.96 3.37
C VAL A 72 -4.73 -18.25 4.14
N ARG A 73 -5.85 -18.69 4.75
CA ARG A 73 -5.94 -19.93 5.54
C ARG A 73 -5.55 -21.17 4.73
N GLU A 74 -6.12 -21.32 3.54
CA GLU A 74 -5.83 -22.46 2.66
C GLU A 74 -4.37 -22.49 2.25
N SER A 75 -3.80 -21.34 1.88
CA SER A 75 -2.38 -21.26 1.53
C SER A 75 -1.46 -21.50 2.72
N ALA A 76 -1.76 -20.90 3.88
CA ALA A 76 -0.97 -21.05 5.08
C ALA A 76 -0.98 -22.50 5.58
N ARG A 77 -2.14 -23.15 5.58
CA ARG A 77 -2.26 -24.59 5.94
C ARG A 77 -1.50 -25.51 5.00
N LEU A 78 -1.59 -25.27 3.68
CA LEU A 78 -0.84 -26.07 2.69
C LEU A 78 0.66 -25.93 2.88
N LEU A 79 1.13 -24.73 3.25
CA LEU A 79 2.55 -24.41 3.37
C LEU A 79 3.10 -24.65 4.79
N ALA A 80 2.25 -24.89 5.79
CA ALA A 80 2.67 -25.30 7.12
C ALA A 80 3.45 -26.62 7.04
N GLY A 81 4.64 -26.66 7.64
CA GLY A 81 5.58 -27.79 7.53
C GLY A 81 6.37 -27.86 6.22
N ARG A 82 6.09 -26.97 5.25
CA ARG A 82 6.84 -26.82 3.98
C ARG A 82 7.58 -25.50 3.87
N ALA A 83 7.22 -24.53 4.71
CA ALA A 83 7.91 -23.25 4.79
C ALA A 83 8.29 -22.96 6.24
N GLY A 84 9.46 -22.37 6.42
CA GLY A 84 9.96 -22.03 7.75
C GLY A 84 9.21 -20.86 8.40
N ARG A 85 8.71 -19.91 7.59
CA ARG A 85 8.04 -18.68 8.06
C ARG A 85 6.97 -18.19 7.09
N TYR A 86 5.99 -17.48 7.66
CA TYR A 86 4.93 -16.86 6.87
C TYR A 86 4.80 -15.36 7.20
N ALA A 87 5.20 -14.49 6.28
CA ALA A 87 5.03 -13.06 6.39
C ALA A 87 3.74 -12.62 5.67
N TYR A 88 2.78 -12.13 6.42
CA TYR A 88 1.52 -11.63 5.88
C TYR A 88 1.49 -10.10 5.87
N VAL A 89 1.36 -9.50 4.70
CA VAL A 89 1.19 -8.04 4.56
C VAL A 89 -0.24 -7.68 4.92
N SER A 90 -0.43 -7.29 6.18
CA SER A 90 -1.66 -6.81 6.77
C SER A 90 -1.86 -5.30 6.52
N SER A 91 -2.59 -4.60 7.34
CA SER A 91 -2.94 -3.19 7.17
C SER A 91 -3.17 -2.50 8.52
N VAL A 92 -2.95 -1.19 8.56
CA VAL A 92 -3.40 -0.31 9.67
C VAL A 92 -4.90 -0.44 9.93
N SER A 93 -5.69 -0.81 8.94
CA SER A 93 -7.14 -0.96 9.06
C SER A 93 -7.58 -2.07 10.03
N VAL A 94 -6.67 -2.93 10.52
CA VAL A 94 -7.01 -3.95 11.54
C VAL A 94 -7.22 -3.37 12.92
N TYR A 95 -6.83 -2.12 13.16
CA TYR A 95 -7.06 -1.45 14.45
C TYR A 95 -8.51 -0.96 14.58
N ASP A 96 -9.06 -1.12 15.78
CA ASP A 96 -10.43 -0.69 16.08
C ASP A 96 -10.46 0.78 16.52
N ARG A 97 -10.65 1.68 15.54
CA ARG A 97 -10.84 3.12 15.76
C ARG A 97 -9.88 3.71 16.81
N PRO A 98 -8.57 3.73 16.52
CA PRO A 98 -7.61 4.35 17.42
C PRO A 98 -7.98 5.82 17.63
N ARG A 99 -7.97 6.26 18.89
CA ARG A 99 -8.41 7.62 19.28
C ARG A 99 -7.27 8.57 19.56
N GLN A 100 -6.06 8.05 19.54
CA GLN A 100 -4.85 8.82 19.85
C GLN A 100 -3.75 8.47 18.87
N ASP A 101 -2.99 9.48 18.48
CA ASP A 101 -1.77 9.29 17.71
C ASP A 101 -0.69 8.57 18.53
N GLY A 102 0.21 7.88 17.85
CA GLY A 102 1.25 7.09 18.49
C GLY A 102 0.77 5.71 18.95
N PHE A 103 -0.36 5.20 18.43
CA PHE A 103 -0.80 3.86 18.78
C PHE A 103 0.16 2.79 18.25
N THR A 104 0.48 1.84 19.12
CA THR A 104 1.42 0.75 18.88
C THR A 104 0.70 -0.53 18.44
N GLU A 105 1.46 -1.60 18.26
CA GLU A 105 0.94 -2.93 17.92
C GLU A 105 0.00 -3.53 18.96
N GLU A 106 0.01 -2.98 20.19
CA GLU A 106 -0.85 -3.38 21.32
C GLU A 106 -2.25 -2.73 21.29
N ALA A 107 -2.49 -1.79 20.37
CA ALA A 107 -3.78 -1.11 20.28
C ALA A 107 -4.92 -2.11 19.95
N PRO A 108 -6.15 -1.83 20.40
CA PRO A 108 -7.31 -2.67 20.13
C PRO A 108 -7.50 -2.97 18.64
N LEU A 109 -7.88 -4.19 18.34
CA LEU A 109 -8.08 -4.70 16.98
C LEU A 109 -9.57 -4.94 16.71
N VAL A 110 -9.98 -4.76 15.45
CA VAL A 110 -11.32 -5.18 15.03
C VAL A 110 -11.49 -6.69 15.20
N ALA A 111 -12.71 -7.13 15.45
CA ALA A 111 -13.05 -8.54 15.36
C ALA A 111 -12.77 -9.02 13.92
N GLY A 112 -11.81 -9.92 13.74
CA GLY A 112 -11.49 -10.48 12.44
C GLY A 112 -12.68 -11.24 11.84
N ALA A 113 -12.76 -11.31 10.52
CA ALA A 113 -13.59 -12.30 9.87
C ALA A 113 -13.06 -13.70 10.22
N ASP A 114 -13.95 -14.70 10.26
CA ASP A 114 -13.54 -16.09 10.42
C ASP A 114 -12.47 -16.45 9.37
N PRO A 115 -11.36 -17.12 9.75
CA PRO A 115 -10.31 -17.48 8.80
C PRO A 115 -10.80 -18.31 7.59
N GLY A 116 -11.90 -19.03 7.73
CA GLY A 116 -12.57 -19.77 6.65
C GLY A 116 -13.60 -18.95 5.86
N ALA A 117 -13.85 -17.69 6.24
CA ALA A 117 -14.84 -16.85 5.59
C ALA A 117 -14.48 -16.48 4.16
N GLY A 118 -15.52 -16.24 3.36
CA GLY A 118 -15.42 -15.48 2.12
C GLY A 118 -15.08 -14.01 2.39
N ARG A 119 -15.18 -13.18 1.36
CA ARG A 119 -14.95 -11.74 1.49
C ARG A 119 -16.02 -11.07 2.35
N THR A 120 -15.58 -10.24 3.30
CA THR A 120 -16.41 -9.38 4.14
C THR A 120 -16.03 -7.90 3.90
N ASP A 121 -15.75 -7.14 4.95
CA ASP A 121 -15.13 -5.83 4.83
C ASP A 121 -13.59 -5.93 4.92
N TYR A 122 -12.91 -4.90 4.41
CA TYR A 122 -11.45 -4.93 4.27
C TYR A 122 -10.70 -5.09 5.60
N ALA A 123 -11.15 -4.41 6.65
CA ALA A 123 -10.49 -4.45 7.97
C ALA A 123 -10.61 -5.84 8.59
N ARG A 124 -11.82 -6.40 8.58
CA ARG A 124 -12.11 -7.74 9.09
C ARG A 124 -11.44 -8.82 8.26
N ASP A 125 -11.40 -8.68 6.93
CA ASP A 125 -10.68 -9.61 6.03
C ASP A 125 -9.18 -9.62 6.33
N LYS A 126 -8.56 -8.44 6.50
CA LYS A 126 -7.14 -8.34 6.86
C LYS A 126 -6.85 -8.96 8.22
N ARG A 127 -7.69 -8.69 9.22
CA ARG A 127 -7.55 -9.30 10.54
C ARG A 127 -7.78 -10.82 10.50
N GLY A 128 -8.75 -11.30 9.72
CA GLY A 128 -8.98 -12.72 9.47
C GLY A 128 -7.78 -13.41 8.83
N GLY A 129 -7.09 -12.72 7.91
CA GLY A 129 -5.83 -13.17 7.33
C GLY A 129 -4.68 -13.27 8.36
N GLU A 130 -4.58 -12.30 9.31
CA GLU A 130 -3.63 -12.41 10.43
C GLU A 130 -3.90 -13.66 11.28
N LEU A 131 -5.18 -13.88 11.62
CA LEU A 131 -5.59 -15.06 12.40
C LEU A 131 -5.27 -16.36 11.68
N ALA A 132 -5.52 -16.43 10.36
CA ALA A 132 -5.21 -17.59 9.53
C ALA A 132 -3.71 -17.89 9.46
N ALA A 133 -2.87 -16.87 9.35
CA ALA A 133 -1.42 -17.01 9.35
C ALA A 133 -0.91 -17.57 10.69
N VAL A 134 -1.39 -17.00 11.81
CA VAL A 134 -1.02 -17.44 13.17
C VAL A 134 -1.55 -18.84 13.47
N GLU A 135 -2.77 -19.18 13.03
CA GLU A 135 -3.34 -20.52 13.18
C GLU A 135 -2.43 -21.62 12.58
N SER A 136 -1.82 -21.31 11.44
CA SER A 136 -1.04 -22.31 10.67
C SER A 136 0.45 -22.34 11.02
N PHE A 137 1.05 -21.19 11.34
CA PHE A 137 2.50 -21.07 11.59
C PHE A 137 2.85 -20.78 13.04
N GLY A 138 1.85 -20.58 13.90
CA GLY A 138 2.05 -20.17 15.29
C GLY A 138 2.52 -18.71 15.42
N PRO A 139 2.57 -18.19 16.66
CA PRO A 139 3.00 -16.80 16.92
C PRO A 139 4.47 -16.55 16.55
N ASP A 140 5.32 -17.57 16.64
CA ASP A 140 6.76 -17.46 16.37
C ASP A 140 7.12 -17.69 14.90
N GLY A 141 6.21 -18.26 14.10
CA GLY A 141 6.38 -18.51 12.67
C GLY A 141 5.70 -17.48 11.78
N ALA A 142 4.76 -16.70 12.32
CA ALA A 142 4.00 -15.70 11.57
C ALA A 142 4.52 -14.28 11.81
N LEU A 143 4.90 -13.57 10.75
CA LEU A 143 5.20 -12.14 10.75
C LEU A 143 4.00 -11.38 10.18
N LEU A 144 3.42 -10.48 10.96
CA LEU A 144 2.22 -9.70 10.59
C LEU A 144 2.62 -8.24 10.31
N VAL A 145 2.67 -7.88 9.04
CA VAL A 145 3.15 -6.57 8.58
C VAL A 145 1.95 -5.63 8.44
N ARG A 146 1.62 -4.88 9.49
CA ARG A 146 0.52 -3.89 9.49
C ARG A 146 0.99 -2.63 8.80
N ALA A 147 0.78 -2.59 7.48
CA ALA A 147 1.22 -1.47 6.66
C ALA A 147 0.28 -0.27 6.76
N GLY A 148 0.87 0.93 6.85
CA GLY A 148 0.18 2.22 6.70
C GLY A 148 -0.08 2.56 5.24
N LEU A 149 -0.06 3.87 4.91
CA LEU A 149 -0.11 4.33 3.52
C LEU A 149 1.14 3.87 2.78
N ILE A 150 0.94 3.19 1.66
CA ILE A 150 2.03 2.75 0.77
C ILE A 150 1.94 3.54 -0.53
N LEU A 151 3.06 4.12 -0.98
CA LEU A 151 3.20 4.79 -2.27
C LEU A 151 4.37 4.17 -3.05
N GLY A 152 4.51 4.51 -4.32
CA GLY A 152 5.66 4.12 -5.15
C GLY A 152 5.29 3.57 -6.51
N PRO A 153 6.29 3.13 -7.28
CA PRO A 153 6.08 2.52 -8.60
C PRO A 153 5.14 1.32 -8.53
N HIS A 154 4.39 1.10 -9.60
CA HIS A 154 3.38 0.04 -9.72
C HIS A 154 2.19 0.15 -8.75
N GLU A 155 1.97 1.33 -8.13
CA GLU A 155 0.80 1.56 -7.30
C GLU A 155 -0.50 1.40 -8.12
N ASN A 156 -1.33 0.46 -7.69
CA ASN A 156 -2.58 0.10 -8.36
C ASN A 156 -3.85 0.57 -7.63
N ILE A 157 -3.70 1.48 -6.67
CA ILE A 157 -4.82 2.18 -6.02
C ILE A 157 -5.07 3.54 -6.68
N GLY A 158 -4.01 4.12 -7.28
CA GLY A 158 -4.07 5.34 -8.06
C GLY A 158 -3.80 6.63 -7.29
N ARG A 159 -3.31 6.58 -6.04
CA ARG A 159 -3.14 7.78 -5.20
C ARG A 159 -2.06 8.72 -5.70
N LEU A 160 -0.80 8.27 -5.70
CA LEU A 160 0.31 9.05 -6.24
C LEU A 160 0.23 9.17 -7.77
N PRO A 161 -0.16 8.13 -8.52
CA PRO A 161 -0.42 8.25 -9.96
C PRO A 161 -1.42 9.35 -10.31
N TRP A 162 -2.50 9.51 -9.54
CA TRP A 162 -3.48 10.59 -9.78
C TRP A 162 -2.85 11.99 -9.63
N TRP A 163 -2.08 12.23 -8.57
CA TRP A 163 -1.39 13.51 -8.37
C TRP A 163 -0.42 13.80 -9.50
N LEU A 164 0.37 12.81 -9.90
CA LEU A 164 1.33 12.96 -11.01
C LEU A 164 0.62 13.30 -12.33
N HIS A 165 -0.43 12.59 -12.68
CA HIS A 165 -1.21 12.89 -13.88
C HIS A 165 -1.93 14.24 -13.78
N ARG A 166 -2.48 14.59 -12.60
CA ARG A 166 -3.14 15.89 -12.41
C ARG A 166 -2.17 17.05 -12.59
N VAL A 167 -0.99 16.95 -11.98
CA VAL A 167 0.05 17.97 -12.05
C VAL A 167 0.65 18.04 -13.45
N ALA A 168 0.86 16.92 -14.13
CA ALA A 168 1.40 16.87 -15.50
C ALA A 168 0.52 17.63 -16.52
N ARG A 169 -0.79 17.73 -16.29
CA ARG A 169 -1.68 18.54 -17.14
C ARG A 169 -1.44 20.05 -17.01
N GLY A 170 -0.68 20.46 -15.99
CA GLY A 170 -0.38 21.87 -15.76
C GLY A 170 -1.57 22.71 -15.27
N GLY A 171 -1.42 24.03 -15.39
CA GLY A 171 -2.41 25.00 -14.93
C GLY A 171 -2.52 25.11 -13.41
N ASP A 172 -3.63 25.65 -12.92
CA ASP A 172 -3.90 25.74 -11.49
C ASP A 172 -4.39 24.39 -10.97
N VAL A 173 -3.77 23.91 -9.89
CA VAL A 173 -4.03 22.63 -9.24
C VAL A 173 -4.50 22.87 -7.82
N LEU A 174 -5.64 22.32 -7.44
CA LEU A 174 -6.15 22.37 -6.07
C LEU A 174 -5.19 21.57 -5.15
N ALA A 175 -4.39 22.29 -4.38
CA ALA A 175 -3.50 21.72 -3.39
C ALA A 175 -4.13 21.83 -1.99
N PRO A 176 -4.38 20.72 -1.29
CA PRO A 176 -5.03 20.77 0.01
C PRO A 176 -4.04 21.17 1.10
N GLY A 177 -4.36 22.26 1.78
CA GLY A 177 -3.56 22.76 2.90
C GLY A 177 -3.81 22.03 4.23
N PRO A 178 -2.99 22.34 5.23
CA PRO A 178 -1.78 23.14 5.18
C PRO A 178 -0.64 22.43 4.45
N ARG A 179 0.28 23.21 3.88
CA ARG A 179 1.45 22.70 3.14
C ARG A 179 2.33 21.79 3.98
N GLU A 180 2.41 22.06 5.28
CA GLU A 180 3.18 21.35 6.29
C GLU A 180 2.44 20.12 6.85
N LEU A 181 1.30 19.76 6.26
CA LEU A 181 0.57 18.56 6.67
C LEU A 181 1.46 17.33 6.49
N ALA A 182 1.72 16.62 7.58
CA ALA A 182 2.49 15.39 7.53
C ALA A 182 1.76 14.31 6.71
N VAL A 183 2.52 13.61 5.88
CA VAL A 183 2.06 12.48 5.09
C VAL A 183 2.96 11.28 5.38
N PRO A 184 2.70 10.53 6.44
CA PRO A 184 3.53 9.39 6.85
C PRO A 184 3.21 8.17 5.96
N TYR A 185 3.85 8.09 4.81
CA TYR A 185 3.80 6.93 3.92
C TYR A 185 5.11 6.13 3.96
N VAL A 186 5.03 4.87 3.58
CA VAL A 186 6.19 4.03 3.27
C VAL A 186 6.24 3.77 1.76
N ASP A 187 7.43 3.86 1.16
CA ASP A 187 7.61 3.40 -0.23
C ASP A 187 7.50 1.87 -0.28
N ALA A 188 6.83 1.34 -1.30
CA ALA A 188 6.64 -0.10 -1.48
C ALA A 188 7.97 -0.87 -1.47
N ARG A 189 9.06 -0.27 -1.94
CA ARG A 189 10.41 -0.86 -1.97
C ARG A 189 11.07 -0.85 -0.60
N ASP A 190 10.81 0.18 0.24
CA ASP A 190 11.31 0.25 1.62
C ASP A 190 10.57 -0.75 2.51
N LEU A 191 9.25 -0.88 2.30
CA LEU A 191 8.44 -1.92 2.92
C LEU A 191 8.96 -3.32 2.53
N ALA A 192 9.21 -3.57 1.25
CA ALA A 192 9.73 -4.83 0.74
C ALA A 192 11.09 -5.16 1.34
N ALA A 193 12.02 -4.21 1.34
CA ALA A 193 13.36 -4.38 1.90
C ALA A 193 13.32 -4.72 3.39
N TRP A 194 12.43 -4.05 4.15
CA TRP A 194 12.25 -4.32 5.56
C TRP A 194 11.65 -5.72 5.80
N VAL A 195 10.60 -6.09 5.05
CA VAL A 195 9.95 -7.42 5.16
C VAL A 195 10.96 -8.54 4.92
N LEU A 196 11.75 -8.45 3.86
CA LEU A 196 12.77 -9.47 3.57
C LEU A 196 13.83 -9.56 4.66
N SER A 197 14.31 -8.42 5.15
CA SER A 197 15.27 -8.41 6.26
C SER A 197 14.68 -8.90 7.59
N ALA A 198 13.40 -8.64 7.84
CA ALA A 198 12.68 -9.17 9.01
C ALA A 198 12.55 -10.70 8.93
N VAL A 199 12.24 -11.22 7.74
CA VAL A 199 12.20 -12.67 7.47
C VAL A 199 13.56 -13.32 7.72
N GLU A 200 14.65 -12.73 7.21
CA GLU A 200 16.04 -13.22 7.43
C GLU A 200 16.40 -13.27 8.91
N ARG A 201 16.05 -12.24 9.68
CA ARG A 201 16.30 -12.18 11.12
C ARG A 201 15.43 -13.13 11.94
N GLY A 202 14.41 -13.71 11.32
CA GLY A 202 13.46 -14.54 12.02
C GLY A 202 12.46 -13.75 12.87
N SER A 203 12.18 -12.49 12.52
CA SER A 203 11.18 -11.66 13.21
C SER A 203 9.78 -12.29 13.11
N SER A 204 8.98 -12.16 14.18
CA SER A 204 7.62 -12.70 14.27
C SER A 204 6.67 -11.74 15.01
N GLY A 205 5.38 -12.04 14.97
CA GLY A 205 4.34 -11.20 15.57
C GLY A 205 4.02 -9.95 14.74
N PRO A 206 3.25 -8.98 15.30
CA PRO A 206 2.83 -7.80 14.60
C PRO A 206 3.90 -6.71 14.57
N TYR A 207 3.99 -6.02 13.43
CA TYR A 207 4.81 -4.82 13.24
C TYR A 207 4.03 -3.76 12.49
N ASN A 208 4.00 -2.57 13.04
CA ASN A 208 3.54 -1.37 12.34
C ASN A 208 4.62 -0.93 11.34
N VAL A 209 4.30 -0.87 10.06
CA VAL A 209 5.23 -0.48 9.00
C VAL A 209 4.64 0.69 8.21
N ALA A 210 5.04 1.89 8.60
CA ALA A 210 4.56 3.14 8.03
C ALA A 210 5.67 4.19 7.99
N GLY A 211 5.42 5.29 7.30
CA GLY A 211 6.27 6.47 7.37
C GLY A 211 6.31 7.06 8.77
N THR A 212 7.44 7.59 9.15
CA THR A 212 7.58 8.35 10.40
C THR A 212 7.01 9.76 10.19
N PRO A 213 6.14 10.27 11.09
CA PRO A 213 5.66 11.64 11.02
C PRO A 213 6.80 12.65 10.90
N GLY A 214 6.61 13.68 10.05
CA GLY A 214 7.61 14.74 9.81
C GLY A 214 8.68 14.41 8.77
N ARG A 215 8.71 13.21 8.20
CA ARG A 215 9.64 12.86 7.11
C ARG A 215 9.17 13.28 5.71
N ALA A 216 7.90 13.43 5.53
CA ALA A 216 7.31 13.97 4.30
C ALA A 216 6.09 14.82 4.65
N THR A 217 5.91 15.90 3.91
CA THR A 217 4.75 16.77 3.99
C THR A 217 3.97 16.76 2.67
N MET A 218 2.73 17.22 2.71
CA MET A 218 1.93 17.39 1.49
C MET A 218 2.62 18.35 0.51
N GLY A 219 3.29 19.38 1.05
CA GLY A 219 4.07 20.33 0.25
C GLY A 219 5.22 19.67 -0.48
N GLU A 220 6.05 18.93 0.23
CA GLU A 220 7.21 18.23 -0.36
C GLU A 220 6.77 17.22 -1.43
N LEU A 221 5.69 16.47 -1.16
CA LEU A 221 5.15 15.50 -2.10
C LEU A 221 4.65 16.17 -3.39
N LEU A 222 3.83 17.23 -3.28
CA LEU A 222 3.27 17.91 -4.44
C LEU A 222 4.31 18.75 -5.20
N ASP A 223 5.27 19.38 -4.51
CA ASP A 223 6.38 20.06 -5.17
C ASP A 223 7.26 19.09 -5.95
N ALA A 224 7.51 17.90 -5.40
CA ALA A 224 8.21 16.86 -6.14
C ALA A 224 7.43 16.44 -7.40
N CYS A 225 6.09 16.30 -7.31
CA CYS A 225 5.25 16.04 -8.48
C CYS A 225 5.40 17.14 -9.55
N VAL A 226 5.38 18.42 -9.15
CA VAL A 226 5.57 19.55 -10.09
C VAL A 226 6.93 19.47 -10.77
N ARG A 227 8.00 19.24 -10.00
CA ARG A 227 9.37 19.15 -10.54
C ARG A 227 9.53 18.05 -11.57
N VAL A 228 9.07 16.82 -11.24
CA VAL A 228 9.30 15.65 -12.12
C VAL A 228 8.44 15.67 -13.38
N THR A 229 7.31 16.38 -13.35
CA THR A 229 6.38 16.46 -14.49
C THR A 229 6.65 17.64 -15.43
N GLY A 230 7.63 18.49 -15.12
CA GLY A 230 8.05 19.60 -15.99
C GLY A 230 7.65 20.99 -15.51
N GLY A 231 7.08 21.13 -14.31
CA GLY A 231 6.91 22.41 -13.63
C GLY A 231 5.80 23.34 -14.16
N ALA A 232 4.90 22.86 -15.04
CA ALA A 232 3.84 23.69 -15.63
C ALA A 232 2.62 23.93 -14.70
N ALA A 233 2.54 23.20 -13.60
CA ALA A 233 1.44 23.33 -12.64
C ALA A 233 1.71 24.39 -11.58
N ARG A 234 0.66 25.10 -11.18
CA ARG A 234 0.66 26.05 -10.06
C ARG A 234 -0.20 25.52 -8.93
N LEU A 235 0.42 25.13 -7.84
CA LEU A 235 -0.28 24.64 -6.65
C LEU A 235 -1.02 25.76 -5.95
N ARG A 236 -2.35 25.67 -5.90
CA ARG A 236 -3.25 26.63 -5.23
C ARG A 236 -3.63 26.07 -3.88
N TRP A 237 -2.82 26.41 -2.87
CA TRP A 237 -3.02 25.93 -1.50
C TRP A 237 -4.34 26.44 -0.93
N THR A 238 -5.26 25.51 -0.70
CA THR A 238 -6.64 25.80 -0.30
C THR A 238 -6.88 25.31 1.13
N PRO A 239 -7.48 26.14 1.99
CA PRO A 239 -7.81 25.75 3.36
C PRO A 239 -8.74 24.53 3.41
N PRO A 240 -8.55 23.61 4.38
CA PRO A 240 -9.40 22.42 4.54
C PRO A 240 -10.89 22.74 4.61
N ALA A 241 -11.27 23.80 5.32
CA ALA A 241 -12.67 24.23 5.45
C ALA A 241 -13.31 24.55 4.10
N THR A 242 -12.58 25.20 3.18
CA THR A 242 -13.06 25.53 1.82
C THR A 242 -13.26 24.25 1.01
N ILE A 243 -12.32 23.30 1.09
CA ILE A 243 -12.38 22.02 0.39
C ILE A 243 -13.59 21.20 0.86
N LEU A 244 -13.76 21.08 2.17
CA LEU A 244 -14.88 20.33 2.78
C LEU A 244 -16.23 20.98 2.48
N ALA A 245 -16.32 22.32 2.50
CA ALA A 245 -17.53 23.07 2.14
C ALA A 245 -17.94 22.88 0.67
N ALA A 246 -17.00 22.54 -0.21
CA ALA A 246 -17.27 22.18 -1.60
C ALA A 246 -17.75 20.72 -1.78
N GLY A 247 -17.87 19.94 -0.69
CA GLY A 247 -18.28 18.55 -0.73
C GLY A 247 -17.19 17.59 -1.21
N ILE A 248 -15.93 18.01 -1.21
CA ILE A 248 -14.81 17.18 -1.62
C ILE A 248 -14.43 16.24 -0.45
N GLU A 249 -14.47 14.95 -0.71
CA GLU A 249 -14.13 13.93 0.28
C GLU A 249 -12.61 13.77 0.43
N PRO A 250 -12.09 13.83 1.67
CA PRO A 250 -10.71 13.46 1.96
C PRO A 250 -10.40 12.02 1.55
N TRP A 251 -9.11 11.72 1.34
CA TRP A 251 -8.60 10.37 1.06
C TRP A 251 -8.99 9.76 -0.29
N THR A 252 -10.21 10.02 -0.77
CA THR A 252 -10.74 9.50 -2.03
C THR A 252 -10.63 10.51 -3.15
N GLN A 253 -11.26 11.68 -3.02
CA GLN A 253 -11.25 12.71 -4.07
C GLN A 253 -9.99 13.57 -4.07
N LEU A 254 -9.36 13.78 -2.91
CA LEU A 254 -7.99 14.29 -2.81
C LEU A 254 -7.13 13.20 -2.15
N PRO A 255 -6.54 12.30 -2.96
CA PRO A 255 -5.80 11.17 -2.46
C PRO A 255 -4.65 11.60 -1.56
N VAL A 256 -4.36 10.77 -0.54
CA VAL A 256 -3.28 11.03 0.44
C VAL A 256 -3.61 12.16 1.43
N TRP A 257 -4.51 13.08 1.09
CA TRP A 257 -4.87 14.16 1.99
C TRP A 257 -5.92 13.74 3.03
N VAL A 258 -5.63 14.04 4.30
CA VAL A 258 -6.54 13.89 5.44
C VAL A 258 -6.45 15.12 6.31
N PRO A 259 -7.56 15.82 6.61
CA PRO A 259 -7.54 17.03 7.44
C PRO A 259 -7.07 16.74 8.86
N ARG A 260 -6.28 17.65 9.44
CA ARG A 260 -5.79 17.55 10.83
C ARG A 260 -6.93 17.52 11.84
N GLY A 261 -6.71 16.79 12.93
CA GLY A 261 -7.62 16.69 14.07
C GLY A 261 -8.87 15.86 13.80
N THR A 262 -8.89 15.08 12.72
CA THR A 262 -10.00 14.19 12.39
C THR A 262 -9.70 12.75 12.87
N GLU A 263 -10.76 12.00 13.19
CA GLU A 263 -10.62 10.56 13.48
C GLU A 263 -9.95 9.80 12.32
N LEU A 264 -10.20 10.25 11.08
CA LEU A 264 -9.58 9.67 9.89
C LEU A 264 -8.06 9.87 9.89
N GLU A 265 -7.56 11.06 10.32
CA GLU A 265 -6.12 11.31 10.43
C GLU A 265 -5.47 10.32 11.38
N THR A 266 -5.99 10.19 12.60
CA THR A 266 -5.48 9.24 13.58
C THR A 266 -5.55 7.81 13.04
N ALA A 267 -6.68 7.39 12.43
CA ALA A 267 -6.84 6.04 11.91
C ALA A 267 -5.86 5.69 10.78
N VAL A 268 -5.48 6.67 9.95
CA VAL A 268 -4.64 6.46 8.77
C VAL A 268 -3.16 6.76 9.07
N TYR A 269 -2.88 7.77 9.87
CA TYR A 269 -1.56 8.35 10.05
C TYR A 269 -1.02 8.28 11.49
N GLY A 270 -1.87 7.98 12.48
CA GLY A 270 -1.48 7.98 13.89
C GLY A 270 -0.65 6.78 14.35
N MET A 271 -0.32 5.85 13.48
CA MET A 271 0.38 4.61 13.80
C MET A 271 1.85 4.86 14.17
N ASP A 272 2.30 4.33 15.32
CA ASP A 272 3.72 4.32 15.71
C ASP A 272 4.44 3.14 15.04
N ALA A 273 5.40 3.45 14.17
CA ALA A 273 6.26 2.47 13.49
C ALA A 273 7.66 2.36 14.13
N SER A 274 7.87 2.89 15.32
CA SER A 274 9.19 2.95 15.95
C SER A 274 9.83 1.57 16.16
N ARG A 275 9.02 0.52 16.37
CA ARG A 275 9.48 -0.86 16.46
C ARG A 275 10.16 -1.30 15.15
N ALA A 276 9.50 -1.10 14.01
CA ALA A 276 10.07 -1.43 12.71
C ALA A 276 11.31 -0.57 12.38
N VAL A 277 11.31 0.70 12.77
CA VAL A 277 12.47 1.61 12.60
C VAL A 277 13.68 1.12 13.40
N ARG A 278 13.50 0.73 14.65
CA ARG A 278 14.58 0.12 15.48
C ARG A 278 15.13 -1.16 14.83
N GLU A 279 14.27 -1.88 14.12
CA GLU A 279 14.64 -3.10 13.38
C GLU A 279 15.00 -2.84 11.92
N GLY A 280 15.41 -1.62 11.59
CA GLY A 280 16.04 -1.31 10.32
C GLY A 280 15.12 -0.83 9.22
N LEU A 281 13.86 -0.47 9.50
CA LEU A 281 13.04 0.24 8.50
C LEU A 281 13.74 1.56 8.14
N ARG A 282 13.94 1.76 6.86
CA ARG A 282 14.49 3.00 6.29
C ARG A 282 13.46 3.60 5.35
N HIS A 283 13.53 4.90 5.19
CA HIS A 283 12.64 5.62 4.28
C HIS A 283 13.48 6.41 3.30
N ARG A 284 13.25 6.20 2.02
CA ARG A 284 13.84 7.03 0.96
C ARG A 284 13.25 8.44 0.96
N PRO A 285 13.95 9.43 0.39
CA PRO A 285 13.39 10.76 0.18
C PRO A 285 12.09 10.71 -0.65
N ALA A 286 11.14 11.61 -0.34
CA ALA A 286 9.88 11.71 -1.08
C ALA A 286 10.11 11.96 -2.57
N GLU A 287 11.10 12.75 -2.90
CA GLU A 287 11.49 13.05 -4.28
C GLU A 287 11.84 11.80 -5.09
N GLU A 288 12.56 10.84 -4.49
CA GLU A 288 12.90 9.56 -5.13
C GLU A 288 11.64 8.71 -5.38
N THR A 289 10.75 8.60 -4.38
CA THR A 289 9.47 7.89 -4.56
C THR A 289 8.64 8.47 -5.70
N VAL A 290 8.54 9.80 -5.75
CA VAL A 290 7.78 10.51 -6.78
C VAL A 290 8.43 10.37 -8.16
N ALA A 291 9.76 10.57 -8.26
CA ALA A 291 10.49 10.48 -9.53
C ALA A 291 10.40 9.08 -10.14
N ASP A 292 10.60 8.04 -9.34
CA ASP A 292 10.55 6.66 -9.82
C ASP A 292 9.12 6.23 -10.18
N THR A 293 8.11 6.73 -9.43
CA THR A 293 6.70 6.49 -9.79
C THR A 293 6.38 7.17 -11.13
N TRP A 294 6.85 8.40 -11.35
CA TRP A 294 6.66 9.08 -12.63
C TRP A 294 7.42 8.38 -13.77
N ALA A 295 8.65 7.96 -13.54
CA ALA A 295 9.41 7.18 -14.51
C ALA A 295 8.67 5.91 -14.92
N TRP A 296 8.11 5.18 -13.95
CA TRP A 296 7.27 4.01 -14.25
C TRP A 296 6.01 4.38 -15.04
N LEU A 297 5.26 5.41 -14.64
CA LEU A 297 4.04 5.83 -15.35
C LEU A 297 4.31 6.15 -16.82
N ARG A 298 5.47 6.75 -17.12
CA ARG A 298 5.90 7.05 -18.50
C ARG A 298 6.24 5.82 -19.34
N THR A 299 6.40 4.65 -18.74
CA THR A 299 6.60 3.39 -19.47
C THR A 299 5.30 2.72 -19.90
N LEU A 300 4.16 3.23 -19.45
CA LEU A 300 2.85 2.67 -19.75
C LEU A 300 2.29 3.26 -21.04
N ASP A 301 1.71 2.40 -21.90
CA ASP A 301 1.00 2.81 -23.13
C ASP A 301 -0.42 3.35 -22.84
N GLY A 302 -0.79 3.56 -21.59
CA GLY A 302 -2.13 3.98 -21.16
C GLY A 302 -2.18 4.39 -19.68
N PRO A 303 -3.39 4.50 -19.13
CA PRO A 303 -3.54 4.87 -17.72
C PRO A 303 -2.93 3.83 -16.78
N ALA A 304 -2.52 4.27 -15.59
CA ALA A 304 -2.05 3.36 -14.55
C ALA A 304 -3.09 2.27 -14.26
N PRO A 305 -2.68 1.00 -14.12
CA PRO A 305 -3.61 -0.08 -13.83
C PRO A 305 -4.23 0.14 -12.44
N LEU A 306 -5.54 0.05 -12.35
CA LEU A 306 -6.28 0.18 -11.10
C LEU A 306 -6.91 -1.17 -10.70
N ARG A 307 -6.99 -1.40 -9.41
CA ARG A 307 -7.72 -2.55 -8.87
C ARG A 307 -9.21 -2.36 -9.03
N ALA A 308 -9.87 -3.32 -9.65
CA ALA A 308 -11.31 -3.29 -9.88
C ALA A 308 -12.16 -3.35 -8.59
N ASP A 309 -11.56 -3.80 -7.46
CA ASP A 309 -12.24 -3.90 -6.17
C ASP A 309 -12.06 -2.65 -5.28
N ARG A 310 -11.53 -1.56 -5.84
CA ARG A 310 -11.36 -0.29 -5.15
C ARG A 310 -12.09 0.83 -5.91
N PRO A 311 -12.69 1.79 -5.19
CA PRO A 311 -13.23 2.98 -5.82
C PRO A 311 -12.11 3.75 -6.52
N GLY A 312 -12.44 4.44 -7.60
CA GLY A 312 -11.55 5.41 -8.24
C GLY A 312 -11.19 6.53 -7.27
N VAL A 313 -10.04 7.14 -7.48
CA VAL A 313 -9.58 8.29 -6.71
C VAL A 313 -9.53 9.53 -7.59
N GLY A 314 -9.66 10.70 -6.97
CA GLY A 314 -9.51 11.99 -7.63
C GLY A 314 -10.77 12.83 -7.63
N VAL A 315 -10.58 14.15 -7.63
CA VAL A 315 -11.66 15.13 -7.69
C VAL A 315 -12.12 15.32 -9.14
N ASP A 316 -13.42 15.51 -9.31
CA ASP A 316 -14.01 15.89 -10.59
C ASP A 316 -13.43 17.24 -11.06
N PRO A 317 -12.96 17.37 -12.32
CA PRO A 317 -12.35 18.59 -12.83
C PRO A 317 -13.29 19.82 -12.76
N ALA A 318 -14.59 19.64 -12.87
CA ALA A 318 -15.55 20.76 -12.75
C ALA A 318 -15.68 21.23 -11.29
N VAL A 319 -15.63 20.30 -10.33
CA VAL A 319 -15.61 20.63 -8.90
C VAL A 319 -14.31 21.34 -8.53
N GLU A 320 -13.17 20.85 -9.01
CA GLU A 320 -11.87 21.48 -8.81
C GLU A 320 -11.86 22.92 -9.36
N ALA A 321 -12.31 23.12 -10.61
CA ALA A 321 -12.38 24.42 -11.25
C ALA A 321 -13.27 25.40 -10.48
N LYS A 322 -14.42 24.94 -9.98
CA LYS A 322 -15.32 25.74 -9.15
C LYS A 322 -14.66 26.23 -7.86
N VAL A 323 -13.93 25.34 -7.18
CA VAL A 323 -13.20 25.69 -5.94
C VAL A 323 -12.10 26.72 -6.22
N LEU A 324 -11.42 26.58 -7.35
CA LEU A 324 -10.36 27.49 -7.77
C LEU A 324 -10.86 28.81 -8.37
N GLY A 325 -12.16 28.97 -8.63
CA GLY A 325 -12.71 30.12 -9.33
C GLY A 325 -12.23 30.23 -10.78
N THR A 326 -11.93 29.12 -11.43
CA THR A 326 -11.45 29.03 -12.81
C THR A 326 -12.49 28.35 -13.71
N ALA A 327 -12.39 28.58 -15.03
CA ALA A 327 -13.18 27.78 -15.96
C ALA A 327 -12.69 26.30 -15.96
N PRO A 328 -13.59 25.30 -16.14
CA PRO A 328 -13.17 23.93 -16.29
C PRO A 328 -12.17 23.81 -17.42
N GLY A 329 -10.97 23.27 -17.15
CA GLY A 329 -9.99 23.02 -18.20
C GLY A 329 -10.58 22.06 -19.24
N THR A 330 -10.54 22.44 -20.52
CA THR A 330 -10.83 21.50 -21.61
C THR A 330 -9.87 20.34 -21.51
N ALA A 331 -10.39 19.13 -21.31
CA ALA A 331 -9.60 17.94 -21.43
C ALA A 331 -9.04 17.90 -22.87
N GLY A 332 -7.74 18.10 -23.01
CA GLY A 332 -7.07 17.85 -24.28
C GLY A 332 -7.23 16.39 -24.65
N ASN A 333 -7.72 16.16 -25.87
CA ASN A 333 -7.76 14.85 -26.52
C ASN A 333 -6.39 14.22 -26.59
#